data_2275da56b5565f2684d3e1e40abf124a
#
_entry.id   2275da56b5565f2684d3e1e40abf124a
#
_cell.length_a   1.000
_cell.length_b   1.000
_cell.length_c   1.000
_cell.angle_alpha   90.00
_cell.angle_beta   90.00
_cell.angle_gamma   90.00
#
_symmetry.space_group_name_H-M   'P 1'
#
loop_
_entity.id
_entity.type
_entity.pdbx_description
1 polymer ?
#
loop_
_entity_poly.entity_id
_entity_poly.type
_entity_poly.pdbx_seq_one_letter_code
_entity_poly.pdbx_strand_id
1 'polypeptide(L)'
;MQTRMLNLPTGPAQGIIRSVMDKNFVSATKQTELAVRMAALGVRDGDLIEKFVLGSGKGGQKINKTASCVYLRHVPSGIEVKCQQERSQALNRFLARRLLCEELESRRDGAAGARRQAIERVRRQKRRKSRRQRAKTLDDKHHQSEKKSARRSTASDD
;
A
#
# COMPACT_ATOMS: atom_id res chain seq x y z
N MET A 1 58.24 35.07 -42.29
CA MET A 1 57.66 34.26 -41.20
C MET A 1 56.25 34.78 -40.94
N GLN A 2 55.27 34.06 -41.49
CA GLN A 2 53.83 34.45 -41.37
C GLN A 2 53.19 33.61 -40.29
N THR A 3 52.81 34.25 -39.20
CA THR A 3 52.09 33.64 -38.09
C THR A 3 50.60 33.54 -38.45
N ARG A 4 50.16 32.32 -38.66
CA ARG A 4 48.77 31.98 -38.98
C ARG A 4 47.92 32.04 -37.70
N MET A 5 47.11 33.08 -37.54
CA MET A 5 46.12 33.16 -36.46
C MET A 5 44.99 32.19 -36.75
N LEU A 6 44.79 31.24 -35.84
CA LEU A 6 43.68 30.31 -35.82
C LEU A 6 42.44 31.05 -35.30
N ASN A 7 41.47 31.25 -36.16
CA ASN A 7 40.15 31.72 -35.80
C ASN A 7 39.39 30.63 -35.02
N LEU A 8 39.17 30.86 -33.75
CA LEU A 8 38.23 30.09 -32.92
C LEU A 8 36.81 30.59 -33.21
N PRO A 9 35.83 29.70 -33.46
CA PRO A 9 34.47 30.10 -33.55
C PRO A 9 33.91 30.41 -32.15
N THR A 10 33.70 31.68 -31.87
CA THR A 10 32.89 32.18 -30.75
C THR A 10 31.42 32.00 -31.10
N GLY A 11 30.70 31.22 -30.27
CA GLY A 11 29.25 31.25 -30.29
C GLY A 11 28.65 30.16 -29.48
N PRO A 12 28.19 30.43 -28.25
CA PRO A 12 27.29 29.48 -27.63
C PRO A 12 25.95 29.60 -28.34
N ALA A 13 25.60 28.58 -29.11
CA ALA A 13 24.22 28.35 -29.49
C ALA A 13 23.39 28.19 -28.22
N GLN A 14 22.86 29.29 -27.73
CA GLN A 14 21.75 29.29 -26.78
C GLN A 14 20.53 28.71 -27.51
N GLY A 15 20.54 27.40 -27.71
CA GLY A 15 19.34 26.66 -28.01
C GLY A 15 18.40 26.86 -26.84
N ILE A 16 17.44 27.76 -27.04
CA ILE A 16 16.27 27.87 -26.22
C ILE A 16 15.58 26.51 -26.28
N ILE A 17 15.94 25.63 -25.35
CA ILE A 17 15.15 24.45 -25.03
C ILE A 17 13.91 25.02 -24.37
N ARG A 18 12.95 25.46 -25.20
CA ARG A 18 11.55 25.52 -24.76
C ARG A 18 11.19 24.09 -24.39
N SER A 19 11.39 23.80 -23.13
CA SER A 19 10.77 22.65 -22.47
C SER A 19 9.26 22.83 -22.66
N VAL A 20 8.75 22.29 -23.75
CA VAL A 20 7.35 21.98 -23.87
C VAL A 20 7.10 21.07 -22.68
N MET A 21 6.46 21.62 -21.65
CA MET A 21 5.97 20.85 -20.52
C MET A 21 4.96 19.86 -21.09
N ASP A 22 5.45 18.72 -21.53
CA ASP A 22 4.60 17.57 -21.85
C ASP A 22 3.87 17.24 -20.57
N LYS A 23 2.59 17.60 -20.51
CA LYS A 23 1.66 17.26 -19.42
C LYS A 23 1.60 15.75 -19.14
N ASN A 24 2.28 14.97 -19.96
CA ASN A 24 2.40 13.51 -19.91
C ASN A 24 3.74 13.03 -19.32
N PHE A 25 4.63 13.94 -18.87
CA PHE A 25 5.93 13.56 -18.36
C PHE A 25 5.91 13.51 -16.82
N VAL A 26 6.33 12.39 -16.26
CA VAL A 26 6.54 12.27 -14.81
C VAL A 26 7.87 12.94 -14.49
N SER A 27 7.86 13.92 -13.58
CA SER A 27 9.08 14.59 -13.10
C SER A 27 10.13 13.56 -12.65
N ALA A 28 11.40 13.83 -12.94
CA ALA A 28 12.53 13.00 -12.51
C ALA A 28 12.52 12.78 -10.99
N THR A 29 12.18 13.81 -10.22
CA THR A 29 12.04 13.73 -8.76
C THR A 29 11.03 12.66 -8.34
N LYS A 30 9.85 12.63 -8.95
CA LYS A 30 8.81 11.65 -8.65
C LYS A 30 9.21 10.23 -9.05
N GLN A 31 10.01 10.10 -10.13
CA GLN A 31 10.53 8.80 -10.55
C GLN A 31 11.57 8.27 -9.55
N THR A 32 12.48 9.13 -9.07
CA THR A 32 13.47 8.75 -8.05
C THR A 32 12.82 8.41 -6.72
N GLU A 33 11.83 9.19 -6.27
CA GLU A 33 11.06 8.88 -5.06
C GLU A 33 10.37 7.51 -5.16
N LEU A 34 9.75 7.22 -6.30
CA LEU A 34 9.12 5.92 -6.52
C LEU A 34 10.15 4.79 -6.53
N ALA A 35 11.30 4.96 -7.17
CA ALA A 35 12.36 3.97 -7.18
C ALA A 35 12.89 3.67 -5.77
N VAL A 36 13.10 4.69 -4.95
CA VAL A 36 13.50 4.54 -3.53
C VAL A 36 12.42 3.78 -2.75
N ARG A 37 11.14 4.11 -2.96
CA ARG A 37 10.02 3.43 -2.29
C ARG A 37 9.92 1.95 -2.70
N MET A 38 10.08 1.63 -3.98
CA MET A 38 10.14 0.26 -4.48
C MET A 38 11.30 -0.52 -3.85
N ALA A 39 12.49 0.08 -3.81
CA ALA A 39 13.66 -0.54 -3.18
C ALA A 39 13.44 -0.82 -1.68
N ALA A 40 12.82 0.11 -0.94
CA ALA A 40 12.49 -0.05 0.48
C ALA A 40 11.48 -1.19 0.74
N LEU A 41 10.63 -1.49 -0.24
CA LEU A 41 9.68 -2.61 -0.21
C LEU A 41 10.26 -3.91 -0.77
N GLY A 42 11.49 -3.90 -1.25
CA GLY A 42 12.17 -5.05 -1.84
C GLY A 42 11.66 -5.43 -3.24
N VAL A 43 10.99 -4.50 -3.92
CA VAL A 43 10.47 -4.72 -5.28
C VAL A 43 11.58 -4.47 -6.29
N ARG A 44 11.94 -5.50 -7.07
CA ARG A 44 12.91 -5.42 -8.15
C ARG A 44 12.20 -5.44 -9.51
N ASP A 45 12.75 -4.75 -10.50
CA ASP A 45 12.15 -4.75 -11.85
C ASP A 45 12.05 -6.16 -12.46
N GLY A 46 12.98 -7.06 -12.14
CA GLY A 46 12.95 -8.46 -12.59
C GLY A 46 11.80 -9.29 -12.00
N ASP A 47 11.23 -8.86 -10.86
CA ASP A 47 10.11 -9.51 -10.20
C ASP A 47 8.74 -9.03 -10.72
N LEU A 48 8.75 -8.08 -11.67
CA LEU A 48 7.56 -7.46 -12.22
C LEU A 48 7.22 -8.02 -13.60
N ILE A 49 6.00 -8.53 -13.75
CA ILE A 49 5.43 -8.85 -15.04
C ILE A 49 4.55 -7.68 -15.47
N GLU A 50 4.98 -6.97 -16.51
CA GLU A 50 4.27 -5.81 -17.04
C GLU A 50 3.65 -6.16 -18.39
N LYS A 51 2.37 -5.85 -18.56
CA LYS A 51 1.63 -6.01 -19.82
C LYS A 51 0.85 -4.76 -20.15
N PHE A 52 0.85 -4.39 -21.42
CA PHE A 52 0.06 -3.30 -21.94
C PHE A 52 -1.17 -3.86 -22.63
N VAL A 53 -2.32 -3.49 -22.12
CA VAL A 53 -3.60 -4.02 -22.59
C VAL A 53 -4.52 -2.89 -23.06
N LEU A 54 -5.49 -3.24 -23.90
CA LEU A 54 -6.53 -2.30 -24.28
C LEU A 54 -7.34 -1.89 -23.04
N GLY A 55 -7.69 -0.62 -22.97
CA GLY A 55 -8.56 -0.12 -21.91
C GLY A 55 -9.95 -0.71 -22.02
N SER A 56 -10.68 -0.76 -20.91
CA SER A 56 -12.09 -1.14 -20.87
C SER A 56 -12.92 0.02 -20.30
N GLY A 57 -14.13 0.24 -20.83
CA GLY A 57 -15.05 1.26 -20.32
C GLY A 57 -15.77 2.02 -21.44
N LYS A 58 -16.66 2.94 -21.04
CA LYS A 58 -17.35 3.88 -21.94
C LYS A 58 -16.33 4.89 -22.48
N GLY A 59 -15.65 4.56 -23.56
CA GLY A 59 -14.60 5.38 -24.15
C GLY A 59 -14.69 5.46 -25.65
N GLY A 60 -14.22 6.58 -26.21
CA GLY A 60 -14.17 6.80 -27.64
C GLY A 60 -13.11 5.93 -28.34
N GLN A 61 -12.98 6.12 -29.64
CA GLN A 61 -12.14 5.34 -30.56
C GLN A 61 -10.70 5.09 -30.09
N LYS A 62 -10.11 6.02 -29.29
CA LYS A 62 -8.74 5.89 -28.78
C LYS A 62 -8.58 4.76 -27.75
N ILE A 63 -9.55 4.58 -26.84
CA ILE A 63 -9.48 3.54 -25.79
C ILE A 63 -9.50 2.16 -26.42
N ASN A 64 -10.24 2.00 -27.49
CA ASN A 64 -10.38 0.72 -28.19
C ASN A 64 -9.18 0.39 -29.10
N LYS A 65 -8.40 1.42 -29.50
CA LYS A 65 -7.29 1.25 -30.46
C LYS A 65 -5.89 1.35 -29.80
N THR A 66 -5.78 1.83 -28.56
CA THR A 66 -4.49 2.09 -27.93
C THR A 66 -4.35 1.29 -26.64
N ALA A 67 -3.31 0.48 -26.52
CA ALA A 67 -2.97 -0.26 -25.30
C ALA A 67 -2.34 0.66 -24.24
N SER A 68 -3.11 1.63 -23.75
CA SER A 68 -2.65 2.56 -22.72
C SER A 68 -2.88 2.08 -21.28
N CYS A 69 -3.65 1.03 -21.09
CA CYS A 69 -3.86 0.41 -19.81
C CYS A 69 -2.67 -0.47 -19.44
N VAL A 70 -2.17 -0.35 -18.22
CA VAL A 70 -1.03 -1.09 -17.70
C VAL A 70 -1.52 -2.13 -16.70
N TYR A 71 -1.20 -3.39 -16.97
CA TYR A 71 -1.32 -4.49 -16.03
C TYR A 71 0.06 -4.80 -15.47
N LEU A 72 0.19 -4.81 -14.15
CA LEU A 72 1.42 -5.06 -13.43
C LEU A 72 1.19 -6.15 -12.39
N ARG A 73 2.03 -7.19 -12.40
CA ARG A 73 2.02 -8.26 -11.40
C ARG A 73 3.37 -8.37 -10.73
N HIS A 74 3.40 -8.36 -9.42
CA HIS A 74 4.59 -8.64 -8.62
C HIS A 74 4.61 -10.13 -8.26
N VAL A 75 5.55 -10.88 -8.83
CA VAL A 75 5.60 -12.35 -8.72
C VAL A 75 5.73 -12.83 -7.27
N PRO A 76 6.65 -12.29 -6.42
CA PRO A 76 6.84 -12.80 -5.06
C PRO A 76 5.64 -12.60 -4.15
N SER A 77 4.88 -11.50 -4.29
CA SER A 77 3.72 -11.22 -3.45
C SER A 77 2.40 -11.69 -4.04
N GLY A 78 2.37 -12.02 -5.34
CA GLY A 78 1.16 -12.34 -6.09
C GLY A 78 0.20 -11.16 -6.29
N ILE A 79 0.62 -9.93 -5.97
CA ILE A 79 -0.22 -8.74 -6.13
C ILE A 79 -0.30 -8.37 -7.61
N GLU A 80 -1.50 -8.08 -8.06
CA GLU A 80 -1.81 -7.65 -9.40
C GLU A 80 -2.49 -6.28 -9.37
N VAL A 81 -2.03 -5.37 -10.22
CA VAL A 81 -2.54 -4.01 -10.34
C VAL A 81 -2.85 -3.72 -11.79
N LYS A 82 -4.01 -3.13 -12.05
CA LYS A 82 -4.42 -2.64 -13.37
C LYS A 82 -4.67 -1.14 -13.28
N CYS A 83 -3.95 -0.35 -14.10
CA CYS A 83 -4.07 1.10 -14.10
C CYS A 83 -4.45 1.63 -15.49
N GLN A 84 -5.54 2.41 -15.52
CA GLN A 84 -6.08 3.02 -16.73
C GLN A 84 -6.57 4.45 -16.43
N GLN A 85 -5.92 5.15 -15.52
CA GLN A 85 -6.40 6.46 -15.04
C GLN A 85 -6.11 7.58 -16.04
N GLU A 86 -4.97 7.48 -16.71
CA GLU A 86 -4.47 8.53 -17.58
C GLU A 86 -4.51 8.16 -19.06
N ARG A 87 -4.47 9.19 -19.90
CA ARG A 87 -4.41 9.01 -21.35
C ARG A 87 -3.05 8.50 -21.83
N SER A 88 -1.99 8.76 -21.10
CA SER A 88 -0.62 8.38 -21.40
C SER A 88 -0.29 7.01 -20.79
N GLN A 89 0.25 6.11 -21.61
CA GLN A 89 0.76 4.82 -21.15
C GLN A 89 1.89 4.98 -20.12
N ALA A 90 2.79 5.96 -20.34
CA ALA A 90 3.90 6.23 -19.43
C ALA A 90 3.42 6.68 -18.04
N LEU A 91 2.38 7.52 -17.97
CA LEU A 91 1.76 7.92 -16.72
C LEU A 91 1.07 6.74 -16.04
N ASN A 92 0.33 5.93 -16.78
CA ASN A 92 -0.31 4.73 -16.23
C ASN A 92 0.72 3.73 -15.69
N ARG A 93 1.88 3.61 -16.34
CA ARG A 93 2.99 2.79 -15.87
C ARG A 93 3.54 3.27 -14.53
N PHE A 94 3.75 4.57 -14.40
CA PHE A 94 4.16 5.18 -13.13
C PHE A 94 3.12 4.97 -12.02
N LEU A 95 1.84 5.23 -12.34
CA LEU A 95 0.74 5.06 -11.39
C LEU A 95 0.55 3.60 -10.98
N ALA A 96 0.69 2.64 -11.91
CA ALA A 96 0.61 1.21 -11.60
C ALA A 96 1.68 0.78 -10.59
N ARG A 97 2.92 1.24 -10.75
CA ARG A 97 4.02 0.96 -9.81
C ARG A 97 3.76 1.62 -8.44
N ARG A 98 3.22 2.82 -8.44
CA ARG A 98 2.83 3.51 -7.20
C ARG A 98 1.73 2.75 -6.46
N LEU A 99 0.67 2.34 -7.16
CA LEU A 99 -0.42 1.54 -6.59
C LEU A 99 0.08 0.20 -6.05
N LEU A 100 1.02 -0.45 -6.74
CA LEU A 100 1.66 -1.67 -6.24
C LEU A 100 2.37 -1.43 -4.90
N CYS A 101 3.11 -0.33 -4.76
CA CYS A 101 3.75 0.03 -3.50
C CYS A 101 2.72 0.26 -2.38
N GLU A 102 1.64 0.97 -2.67
CA GLU A 102 0.55 1.24 -1.72
C GLU A 102 -0.10 -0.07 -1.23
N GLU A 103 -0.34 -1.01 -2.12
CA GLU A 103 -0.92 -2.32 -1.76
C GLU A 103 0.04 -3.18 -0.93
N LEU A 104 1.34 -3.17 -1.26
CA LEU A 104 2.36 -3.87 -0.47
C LEU A 104 2.50 -3.30 0.93
N GLU A 105 2.49 -1.98 1.08
CA GLU A 105 2.52 -1.30 2.38
C GLU A 105 1.27 -1.64 3.21
N SER A 106 0.09 -1.56 2.61
CA SER A 106 -1.18 -1.90 3.25
C SER A 106 -1.19 -3.34 3.79
N ARG A 107 -0.71 -4.30 3.01
CA ARG A 107 -0.58 -5.69 3.47
C ARG A 107 0.41 -5.84 4.60
N ARG A 108 1.55 -5.17 4.52
CA ARG A 108 2.58 -5.20 5.56
C ARG A 108 2.06 -4.60 6.88
N ASP A 109 1.36 -3.48 6.80
CA ASP A 109 0.79 -2.80 7.96
C ASP A 109 -0.37 -3.61 8.57
N GLY A 110 -1.21 -4.19 7.75
CA GLY A 110 -2.27 -5.11 8.18
C GLY A 110 -1.72 -6.32 8.94
N ALA A 111 -0.65 -6.94 8.44
CA ALA A 111 0.00 -8.06 9.11
C ALA A 111 0.65 -7.65 10.44
N ALA A 112 1.29 -6.47 10.49
CA ALA A 112 1.87 -5.93 11.72
C ALA A 112 0.78 -5.57 12.74
N GLY A 113 -0.34 -5.01 12.29
CA GLY A 113 -1.51 -4.72 13.11
C GLY A 113 -2.12 -5.98 13.72
N ALA A 114 -2.32 -7.02 12.93
CA ALA A 114 -2.84 -8.31 13.39
C ALA A 114 -1.92 -8.95 14.44
N ARG A 115 -0.60 -8.91 14.24
CA ARG A 115 0.37 -9.40 15.23
C ARG A 115 0.29 -8.63 16.55
N ARG A 116 0.21 -7.30 16.51
CA ARG A 116 0.04 -6.47 17.72
C ARG A 116 -1.26 -6.80 18.44
N GLN A 117 -2.37 -6.93 17.74
CA GLN A 117 -3.66 -7.32 18.33
C GLN A 117 -3.62 -8.71 18.97
N ALA A 118 -2.97 -9.68 18.34
CA ALA A 118 -2.80 -11.02 18.91
C ALA A 118 -2.00 -11.00 20.23
N ILE A 119 -0.89 -10.26 20.25
CA ILE A 119 -0.07 -10.08 21.46
C ILE A 119 -0.88 -9.40 22.57
N GLU A 120 -1.61 -8.33 22.26
CA GLU A 120 -2.45 -7.62 23.21
C GLU A 120 -3.58 -8.53 23.75
N ARG A 121 -4.19 -9.35 22.91
CA ARG A 121 -5.21 -10.33 23.31
C ARG A 121 -4.65 -11.31 24.34
N VAL A 122 -3.48 -11.91 24.07
CA VAL A 122 -2.80 -12.81 24.99
C VAL A 122 -2.43 -12.10 26.30
N ARG A 123 -1.92 -10.87 26.22
CA ARG A 123 -1.58 -10.04 27.39
C ARG A 123 -2.82 -9.77 28.26
N ARG A 124 -3.97 -9.43 27.65
CA ARG A 124 -5.24 -9.22 28.37
C ARG A 124 -5.72 -10.51 29.06
N GLN A 125 -5.61 -11.67 28.39
CA GLN A 125 -5.99 -12.97 28.96
C GLN A 125 -5.11 -13.34 30.17
N LYS A 126 -3.79 -13.07 30.09
CA LYS A 126 -2.84 -13.36 31.18
C LYS A 126 -2.90 -12.35 32.32
N ARG A 127 -3.56 -11.20 32.15
CA ARG A 127 -3.64 -10.18 33.18
C ARG A 127 -4.45 -10.69 34.36
N ARG A 128 -3.81 -10.76 35.55
CA ARG A 128 -4.50 -11.11 36.79
C ARG A 128 -5.64 -10.15 37.09
N LYS A 129 -6.80 -10.71 37.47
CA LYS A 129 -7.95 -9.89 37.92
C LYS A 129 -7.53 -9.01 39.10
N SER A 130 -7.97 -7.74 39.10
CA SER A 130 -7.72 -6.80 40.20
C SER A 130 -8.35 -7.32 41.52
N ARG A 131 -7.83 -6.87 42.66
CA ARG A 131 -8.42 -7.17 43.98
C ARG A 131 -9.94 -6.92 44.03
N ARG A 132 -10.34 -5.74 43.56
CA ARG A 132 -11.75 -5.35 43.50
C ARG A 132 -12.60 -6.28 42.62
N GLN A 133 -12.09 -6.71 41.48
CA GLN A 133 -12.80 -7.61 40.58
C GLN A 133 -12.88 -9.04 41.14
N ARG A 134 -11.89 -9.47 41.92
CA ARG A 134 -11.93 -10.75 42.64
C ARG A 134 -12.99 -10.74 43.74
N ALA A 135 -13.04 -9.65 44.55
CA ALA A 135 -14.06 -9.46 45.58
C ALA A 135 -15.45 -9.51 44.96
N LYS A 136 -15.73 -8.71 43.90
CA LYS A 136 -16.99 -8.75 43.19
C LYS A 136 -17.36 -10.16 42.68
N THR A 137 -16.41 -10.89 42.12
CA THR A 137 -16.64 -12.25 41.62
C THR A 137 -16.97 -13.23 42.75
N LEU A 138 -16.41 -13.02 43.95
CA LEU A 138 -16.74 -13.78 45.15
C LEU A 138 -18.15 -13.46 45.64
N ASP A 139 -18.49 -12.18 45.75
CA ASP A 139 -19.83 -11.73 46.15
C ASP A 139 -20.92 -12.26 45.21
N ASP A 140 -20.67 -12.19 43.89
CA ASP A 140 -21.57 -12.76 42.88
C ASP A 140 -21.76 -14.28 43.07
N LYS A 141 -20.67 -15.02 43.42
CA LYS A 141 -20.75 -16.45 43.71
C LYS A 141 -21.50 -16.77 44.97
N HIS A 142 -21.31 -15.99 46.05
CA HIS A 142 -22.08 -16.13 47.29
C HIS A 142 -23.56 -15.92 47.04
N HIS A 143 -23.94 -14.84 46.38
CA HIS A 143 -25.32 -14.55 46.04
C HIS A 143 -25.97 -15.63 45.16
N GLN A 144 -25.22 -16.22 44.22
CA GLN A 144 -25.70 -17.38 43.42
C GLN A 144 -25.85 -18.62 44.27
N SER A 145 -24.97 -18.86 45.27
CA SER A 145 -25.04 -19.97 46.18
C SER A 145 -26.25 -19.87 47.09
N GLU A 146 -26.53 -18.70 47.66
CA GLU A 146 -27.72 -18.39 48.48
C GLU A 146 -29.01 -18.64 47.69
N LYS A 147 -29.09 -18.17 46.47
CA LYS A 147 -30.24 -18.40 45.58
C LYS A 147 -30.46 -19.89 45.32
N LYS A 148 -29.38 -20.68 45.15
CA LYS A 148 -29.49 -22.13 44.93
C LYS A 148 -29.90 -22.84 46.20
N SER A 149 -29.39 -22.48 47.38
CA SER A 149 -29.78 -23.07 48.66
C SER A 149 -31.25 -22.81 49.01
N ALA A 150 -31.73 -21.55 48.79
CA ALA A 150 -33.13 -21.21 48.97
C ALA A 150 -34.08 -22.04 48.09
N ARG A 151 -33.70 -22.27 46.83
CA ARG A 151 -34.50 -23.13 45.93
C ARG A 151 -34.52 -24.61 46.35
N ARG A 152 -33.44 -25.05 47.01
CA ARG A 152 -33.35 -26.45 47.47
C ARG A 152 -34.16 -26.71 48.74
N SER A 153 -34.25 -25.70 49.64
CA SER A 153 -35.07 -25.82 50.85
C SER A 153 -36.57 -25.87 50.53
N THR A 154 -37.03 -25.13 49.51
CA THR A 154 -38.44 -25.14 49.08
C THR A 154 -38.85 -26.45 48.37
N ALA A 155 -37.89 -27.20 47.82
CA ALA A 155 -38.17 -28.47 47.13
C ALA A 155 -38.14 -29.70 48.05
N SER A 156 -37.84 -29.54 49.35
CA SER A 156 -37.84 -30.61 50.36
C SER A 156 -39.06 -30.57 51.30
N ASP A 157 -39.95 -29.61 51.13
CA ASP A 157 -41.18 -29.45 51.97
C ASP A 157 -42.47 -29.90 51.26
N ASP A 158 -42.38 -30.50 50.07
CA ASP A 158 -43.42 -31.23 49.34
C ASP A 158 -43.16 -32.75 49.36
#